data_f5f2605618cc31cf755edbafe46265cc
#
_entry.id   f5f2605618cc31cf755edbafe46265cc
#
_cell.length_a   1.000
_cell.length_b   1.000
_cell.length_c   1.000
_cell.angle_alpha   90.00
_cell.angle_beta   90.00
_cell.angle_gamma   90.00
#
_symmetry.space_group_name_H-M   'P 1'
#
loop_
_entity.id
_entity.type
_entity.pdbx_description
1 polymer ?
#
loop_
_entity_poly.entity_id
_entity_poly.type
_entity_poly.pdbx_seq_one_letter_code
_entity_poly.pdbx_strand_id
1 'polypeptide(L)'
;MMTNWTLMTCQMWSASLRTLLFLLYLSWPVPPIAAAEPLVVAVDIQSRVFIPHRAALHHGQPTVLVFRNHDSELHAFVPSELFAGVNLNVTGNGAPEFGPEGFKRAIIPPEGSVEIHFTPERAGEYSYICDMPGHQMAAMIVVE
;
A
#
# COMPACT_ATOMS: atom_id res chain seq x y z
N MET A 1 -28.03 -49.46 70.31
CA MET A 1 -28.45 -48.25 71.01
C MET A 1 -27.71 -47.04 70.44
N MET A 2 -28.45 -46.07 69.98
CA MET A 2 -28.05 -44.65 69.70
C MET A 2 -27.03 -44.44 68.57
N THR A 3 -27.44 -44.28 67.32
CA THR A 3 -27.82 -43.03 66.60
C THR A 3 -26.92 -41.82 66.86
N ASN A 4 -26.13 -41.52 65.87
CA ASN A 4 -25.81 -40.08 65.62
C ASN A 4 -25.74 -39.79 64.11
N TRP A 5 -26.82 -39.24 63.71
CA TRP A 5 -26.92 -38.45 62.46
C TRP A 5 -26.49 -37.03 62.81
N THR A 6 -25.56 -36.46 62.09
CA THR A 6 -25.60 -35.03 61.82
C THR A 6 -24.54 -34.58 60.83
N LEU A 7 -25.05 -33.86 59.87
CA LEU A 7 -24.39 -32.76 59.12
C LEU A 7 -23.48 -33.10 57.96
N MET A 8 -24.14 -33.42 56.90
CA MET A 8 -23.60 -33.28 55.56
C MET A 8 -24.55 -32.38 54.79
N THR A 9 -24.42 -31.05 54.90
CA THR A 9 -24.98 -30.05 53.95
C THR A 9 -24.28 -28.75 54.19
N CYS A 10 -23.49 -28.31 53.28
CA CYS A 10 -23.28 -26.91 52.86
C CYS A 10 -21.90 -26.69 52.24
N GLN A 11 -21.70 -27.14 51.03
CA GLN A 11 -20.57 -26.63 50.23
C GLN A 11 -20.78 -26.88 48.73
N MET A 12 -21.86 -26.39 48.19
CA MET A 12 -22.00 -26.38 46.74
C MET A 12 -22.85 -25.15 46.37
N TRP A 13 -22.24 -23.94 46.37
CA TRP A 13 -22.88 -22.80 45.66
C TRP A 13 -21.98 -21.56 45.63
N SER A 14 -20.72 -21.70 45.27
CA SER A 14 -19.92 -20.50 45.04
C SER A 14 -19.03 -20.49 43.76
N ALA A 15 -19.15 -21.55 42.95
CA ALA A 15 -18.31 -21.66 41.73
C ALA A 15 -18.97 -21.14 40.44
N SER A 16 -20.29 -20.89 40.44
CA SER A 16 -21.02 -20.58 39.19
C SER A 16 -21.08 -19.10 38.82
N LEU A 17 -20.80 -18.19 39.75
CA LEU A 17 -20.95 -16.74 39.45
C LEU A 17 -19.68 -16.09 38.88
N ARG A 18 -18.50 -16.71 39.14
CA ARG A 18 -17.24 -16.15 38.61
C ARG A 18 -16.94 -16.61 37.17
N THR A 19 -17.47 -17.74 36.74
CA THR A 19 -17.31 -18.28 35.37
C THR A 19 -18.22 -17.57 34.35
N LEU A 20 -19.37 -17.08 34.77
CA LEU A 20 -20.29 -16.35 33.89
C LEU A 20 -19.81 -14.91 33.54
N LEU A 21 -19.05 -14.27 34.44
CA LEU A 21 -18.48 -12.94 34.19
C LEU A 21 -17.30 -12.96 33.22
N PHE A 22 -16.60 -14.10 33.08
CA PHE A 22 -15.45 -14.21 32.19
C PHE A 22 -15.87 -14.42 30.71
N LEU A 23 -17.06 -14.97 30.47
CA LEU A 23 -17.60 -15.21 29.13
C LEU A 23 -18.23 -13.94 28.49
N LEU A 24 -18.58 -12.94 29.30
CA LEU A 24 -19.14 -11.69 28.81
C LEU A 24 -18.08 -10.70 28.29
N TYR A 25 -16.80 -10.93 28.57
CA TYR A 25 -15.70 -10.07 28.08
C TYR A 25 -15.20 -10.42 26.67
N LEU A 26 -15.60 -11.58 26.10
CA LEU A 26 -15.09 -12.04 24.79
C LEU A 26 -15.90 -11.59 23.57
N SER A 27 -16.97 -10.81 23.76
CA SER A 27 -17.85 -10.44 22.64
C SER A 27 -17.87 -8.95 22.31
N TRP A 28 -16.78 -8.23 22.61
CA TRP A 28 -16.66 -6.90 22.02
C TRP A 28 -16.32 -7.03 20.53
N PRO A 29 -17.17 -6.49 19.64
CA PRO A 29 -16.86 -6.47 18.24
C PRO A 29 -15.58 -5.65 18.04
N VAL A 30 -14.52 -6.31 17.58
CA VAL A 30 -13.32 -5.61 17.11
C VAL A 30 -13.78 -4.78 15.91
N PRO A 31 -13.70 -3.45 15.94
CA PRO A 31 -14.06 -2.64 14.78
C PRO A 31 -13.18 -3.08 13.60
N PRO A 32 -13.73 -3.17 12.38
CA PRO A 32 -12.93 -3.45 11.22
C PRO A 32 -11.86 -2.35 11.11
N ILE A 33 -10.60 -2.75 10.99
CA ILE A 33 -9.51 -1.83 10.67
C ILE A 33 -9.84 -1.33 9.26
N ALA A 34 -10.31 -0.10 9.16
CA ALA A 34 -10.52 0.54 7.87
C ALA A 34 -9.15 0.58 7.17
N ALA A 35 -9.04 -0.08 6.02
CA ALA A 35 -7.85 0.05 5.18
C ALA A 35 -7.72 1.54 4.80
N ALA A 36 -6.52 2.09 4.98
CA ALA A 36 -6.26 3.48 4.57
C ALA A 36 -6.55 3.63 3.08
N GLU A 37 -7.29 4.66 2.71
CA GLU A 37 -7.51 4.96 1.30
C GLU A 37 -6.18 5.30 0.61
N PRO A 38 -5.94 4.81 -0.61
CA PRO A 38 -4.71 5.06 -1.31
C PRO A 38 -4.59 6.54 -1.70
N LEU A 39 -3.40 7.10 -1.55
CA LEU A 39 -3.05 8.40 -2.11
C LEU A 39 -2.91 8.27 -3.64
N VAL A 40 -3.66 9.05 -4.39
CA VAL A 40 -3.54 9.10 -5.85
C VAL A 40 -2.69 10.31 -6.25
N VAL A 41 -1.56 10.05 -6.91
CA VAL A 41 -0.65 11.09 -7.40
C VAL A 41 -0.51 10.96 -8.91
N ALA A 42 -0.92 12.01 -9.64
CA ALA A 42 -0.84 12.04 -11.09
C ALA A 42 0.40 12.82 -11.56
N VAL A 43 1.03 12.28 -12.59
CA VAL A 43 2.11 12.92 -13.36
C VAL A 43 1.70 12.90 -14.83
N ASP A 44 1.47 14.09 -15.39
CA ASP A 44 1.18 14.25 -16.79
C ASP A 44 2.48 14.36 -17.59
N ILE A 45 2.49 13.78 -18.77
CA ILE A 45 3.59 13.91 -19.74
C ILE A 45 3.07 14.73 -20.91
N GLN A 46 3.64 15.90 -21.10
CA GLN A 46 3.26 16.82 -22.16
C GLN A 46 4.47 17.57 -22.70
N SER A 47 4.62 17.61 -24.01
CA SER A 47 5.74 18.28 -24.68
C SER A 47 7.11 17.78 -24.18
N ARG A 48 7.22 16.48 -23.93
CA ARG A 48 8.43 15.82 -23.39
C ARG A 48 8.83 16.33 -22.00
N VAL A 49 7.86 16.66 -21.15
CA VAL A 49 8.10 17.10 -19.77
C VAL A 49 7.18 16.32 -18.83
N PHE A 50 7.69 15.93 -17.67
CA PHE A 50 6.90 15.40 -16.56
C PHE A 50 6.33 16.54 -15.73
N ILE A 51 5.01 16.53 -15.51
CA ILE A 51 4.28 17.57 -14.78
C ILE A 51 3.43 16.91 -13.67
N PRO A 52 3.67 17.20 -12.39
CA PRO A 52 4.72 18.07 -11.87
C PRO A 52 6.12 17.45 -12.00
N HIS A 53 7.14 18.29 -12.03
CA HIS A 53 8.55 17.87 -12.04
C HIS A 53 8.99 17.25 -10.68
N ARG A 54 8.24 17.51 -9.61
CA ARG A 54 8.46 16.97 -8.27
C ARG A 54 7.13 16.53 -7.68
N ALA A 55 6.99 15.26 -7.38
CA ALA A 55 5.81 14.68 -6.78
C ALA A 55 6.12 14.20 -5.34
N ALA A 56 5.19 14.43 -4.40
CA ALA A 56 5.34 14.02 -3.01
C ALA A 56 4.47 12.81 -2.68
N LEU A 57 5.03 11.85 -1.98
CA LEU A 57 4.37 10.65 -1.45
C LEU A 57 4.62 10.57 0.05
N HIS A 58 3.83 9.77 0.76
CA HIS A 58 4.03 9.52 2.18
C HIS A 58 4.50 8.09 2.44
N HIS A 59 5.54 7.97 3.26
CA HIS A 59 6.06 6.68 3.72
C HIS A 59 4.94 5.85 4.39
N GLY A 60 4.83 4.59 4.01
CA GLY A 60 3.84 3.66 4.57
C GLY A 60 2.40 3.87 4.11
N GLN A 61 2.11 4.86 3.27
CA GLN A 61 0.76 5.09 2.75
C GLN A 61 0.57 4.36 1.42
N PRO A 62 -0.47 3.51 1.29
CA PRO A 62 -0.84 2.95 -0.01
C PRO A 62 -1.00 4.05 -1.04
N THR A 63 -0.37 3.90 -2.19
CA THR A 63 -0.26 4.94 -3.22
C THR A 63 -0.58 4.38 -4.59
N VAL A 64 -1.27 5.17 -5.40
CA VAL A 64 -1.45 4.96 -6.84
C VAL A 64 -0.74 6.09 -7.57
N LEU A 65 0.38 5.79 -8.19
CA LEU A 65 1.13 6.74 -9.02
C LEU A 65 0.67 6.58 -10.47
N VAL A 66 0.07 7.64 -11.02
CA VAL A 66 -0.57 7.63 -12.34
C VAL A 66 0.26 8.47 -13.31
N PHE A 67 0.77 7.87 -14.37
CA PHE A 67 1.37 8.60 -15.49
C PHE A 67 0.39 8.67 -16.65
N ARG A 68 0.15 9.87 -17.18
CA ARG A 68 -0.70 10.11 -18.36
C ARG A 68 0.12 10.76 -19.45
N ASN A 69 0.17 10.12 -20.59
CA ASN A 69 0.90 10.61 -21.75
C ASN A 69 -0.05 11.39 -22.68
N HIS A 70 0.16 12.69 -22.82
CA HIS A 70 -0.59 13.57 -23.72
C HIS A 70 0.15 13.86 -25.03
N ASP A 71 1.32 13.25 -25.23
CA ASP A 71 2.08 13.38 -26.46
C ASP A 71 1.71 12.26 -27.45
N SER A 72 1.97 12.51 -28.73
CA SER A 72 1.76 11.56 -29.82
C SER A 72 2.89 10.53 -29.98
N GLU A 73 3.81 10.47 -29.02
CA GLU A 73 4.98 9.57 -29.03
C GLU A 73 5.06 8.75 -27.75
N LEU A 74 5.83 7.66 -27.80
CA LEU A 74 6.09 6.80 -26.64
C LEU A 74 6.96 7.53 -25.62
N HIS A 75 6.61 7.37 -24.35
CA HIS A 75 7.45 7.74 -23.22
C HIS A 75 7.74 6.53 -22.34
N ALA A 76 8.67 6.70 -21.40
CA ALA A 76 8.94 5.70 -20.39
C ALA A 76 9.07 6.36 -19.01
N PHE A 77 8.64 5.65 -17.99
CA PHE A 77 8.94 5.94 -16.61
C PHE A 77 10.00 4.95 -16.14
N VAL A 78 11.21 5.42 -15.90
CA VAL A 78 12.35 4.65 -15.43
C VAL A 78 12.77 5.18 -14.06
N PRO A 79 12.29 4.60 -12.97
CA PRO A 79 12.67 5.05 -11.62
C PRO A 79 14.09 4.60 -11.27
N SER A 80 14.72 5.34 -10.37
CA SER A 80 15.95 4.86 -9.73
C SER A 80 15.64 3.72 -8.75
N GLU A 81 15.77 3.91 -7.45
CA GLU A 81 15.62 2.85 -6.45
C GLU A 81 14.27 2.83 -5.73
N LEU A 82 13.27 3.59 -6.20
CA LEU A 82 11.97 3.75 -5.54
C LEU A 82 11.28 2.42 -5.23
N PHE A 83 11.40 1.45 -6.15
CA PHE A 83 10.72 0.16 -6.06
C PHE A 83 11.65 -1.01 -5.65
N ALA A 84 12.87 -0.72 -5.21
CA ALA A 84 13.78 -1.79 -4.80
C ALA A 84 13.24 -2.56 -3.59
N GLY A 85 12.89 -3.83 -3.81
CA GLY A 85 12.31 -4.73 -2.81
C GLY A 85 10.83 -4.49 -2.51
N VAL A 86 10.16 -3.57 -3.22
CA VAL A 86 8.75 -3.21 -3.00
C VAL A 86 7.84 -4.05 -3.90
N ASN A 87 6.78 -4.61 -3.32
CA ASN A 87 5.72 -5.24 -4.08
C ASN A 87 4.86 -4.16 -4.77
N LEU A 88 4.62 -4.32 -6.05
CA LEU A 88 3.79 -3.40 -6.81
C LEU A 88 2.88 -4.12 -7.81
N ASN A 89 1.79 -3.45 -8.18
CA ASN A 89 0.90 -3.86 -9.25
C ASN A 89 0.81 -2.74 -10.28
N VAL A 90 0.89 -3.10 -11.57
CA VAL A 90 0.83 -2.13 -12.66
C VAL A 90 -0.41 -2.38 -13.50
N THR A 91 -1.20 -1.34 -13.73
CA THR A 91 -2.43 -1.36 -14.52
C THR A 91 -2.41 -0.25 -15.58
N GLY A 92 -3.42 -0.20 -16.44
CA GLY A 92 -3.49 0.75 -17.54
C GLY A 92 -3.15 0.10 -18.90
N ASN A 93 -2.89 0.93 -19.90
CA ASN A 93 -2.59 0.46 -21.26
C ASN A 93 -1.09 0.55 -21.63
N GLY A 94 -0.24 0.84 -20.66
CA GLY A 94 1.21 0.79 -20.85
C GLY A 94 1.79 -0.61 -20.69
N ALA A 95 3.09 -0.73 -20.97
CA ALA A 95 3.83 -1.99 -20.89
C ALA A 95 4.88 -1.94 -19.79
N PRO A 96 4.65 -2.59 -18.63
CA PRO A 96 5.66 -2.71 -17.58
C PRO A 96 6.73 -3.73 -17.99
N GLU A 97 7.98 -3.41 -17.69
CA GLU A 97 9.11 -4.31 -17.83
C GLU A 97 9.71 -4.61 -16.46
N PHE A 98 10.02 -5.89 -16.24
CA PHE A 98 10.66 -6.40 -15.03
C PHE A 98 12.00 -7.04 -15.36
N GLY A 99 12.93 -6.98 -14.41
CA GLY A 99 14.24 -7.62 -14.47
C GLY A 99 14.51 -8.45 -13.23
N PRO A 100 15.73 -8.99 -13.07
CA PRO A 100 16.12 -9.79 -11.90
C PRO A 100 15.94 -9.06 -10.55
N GLU A 101 16.02 -7.72 -10.56
CA GLU A 101 15.91 -6.87 -9.37
C GLU A 101 14.49 -6.31 -9.17
N GLY A 102 13.51 -6.77 -9.95
CA GLY A 102 12.13 -6.30 -9.88
C GLY A 102 11.73 -5.36 -11.02
N PHE A 103 10.93 -4.34 -10.71
CA PHE A 103 10.42 -3.38 -11.69
C PHE A 103 11.56 -2.54 -12.30
N LYS A 104 11.64 -2.53 -13.61
CA LYS A 104 12.66 -1.82 -14.37
C LYS A 104 12.14 -0.50 -14.93
N ARG A 105 11.02 -0.54 -15.64
CA ARG A 105 10.37 0.62 -16.25
C ARG A 105 8.94 0.31 -16.70
N ALA A 106 8.18 1.34 -17.02
CA ALA A 106 6.93 1.22 -17.76
C ALA A 106 6.99 2.07 -19.02
N ILE A 107 6.65 1.47 -20.16
CA ILE A 107 6.47 2.17 -21.43
C ILE A 107 5.02 2.69 -21.47
N ILE A 108 4.86 3.96 -21.80
CA ILE A 108 3.56 4.66 -21.79
C ILE A 108 3.25 5.05 -23.23
N PRO A 109 2.22 4.43 -23.86
CA PRO A 109 1.89 4.70 -25.24
C PRO A 109 1.36 6.12 -25.44
N PRO A 110 1.35 6.64 -26.69
CA PRO A 110 0.69 7.90 -27.02
C PRO A 110 -0.75 7.91 -26.52
N GLU A 111 -1.17 9.04 -25.92
CA GLU A 111 -2.51 9.24 -25.35
C GLU A 111 -2.90 8.15 -24.31
N GLY A 112 -1.91 7.46 -23.76
CA GLY A 112 -2.10 6.36 -22.82
C GLY A 112 -1.77 6.70 -21.38
N SER A 113 -1.98 5.71 -20.51
CA SER A 113 -1.69 5.84 -19.08
C SER A 113 -1.18 4.56 -18.45
N VAL A 114 -0.43 4.72 -17.38
CA VAL A 114 0.04 3.64 -16.49
C VAL A 114 -0.27 4.02 -15.06
N GLU A 115 -0.80 3.10 -14.30
CA GLU A 115 -1.03 3.22 -12.87
C GLU A 115 -0.17 2.21 -12.13
N ILE A 116 0.58 2.67 -11.15
CA ILE A 116 1.47 1.85 -10.33
C ILE A 116 0.96 1.91 -8.89
N HIS A 117 0.47 0.78 -8.41
CA HIS A 117 -0.07 0.61 -7.06
C HIS A 117 1.02 0.02 -6.17
N PHE A 118 1.39 0.71 -5.11
CA PHE A 118 2.42 0.28 -4.16
C PHE A 118 2.32 1.03 -2.83
N THR A 119 3.13 0.62 -1.87
CA THR A 119 3.31 1.36 -0.62
C THR A 119 4.78 1.75 -0.52
N PRO A 120 5.12 3.06 -0.46
CA PRO A 120 6.50 3.48 -0.29
C PRO A 120 7.06 3.01 1.06
N GLU A 121 8.16 2.25 1.04
CA GLU A 121 8.73 1.66 2.26
C GLU A 121 9.92 2.44 2.82
N ARG A 122 10.46 3.40 2.08
CA ARG A 122 11.62 4.19 2.46
C ARG A 122 11.44 5.65 2.11
N ALA A 123 11.62 6.53 3.09
CA ALA A 123 11.70 7.98 2.86
C ALA A 123 12.95 8.33 2.06
N GLY A 124 12.86 9.35 1.21
CA GLY A 124 13.98 9.79 0.39
C GLY A 124 13.57 10.50 -0.89
N GLU A 125 14.56 10.88 -1.67
CA GLU A 125 14.39 11.49 -2.99
C GLU A 125 14.79 10.49 -4.07
N TYR A 126 13.88 10.24 -5.01
CA TYR A 126 14.04 9.24 -6.06
C TYR A 126 13.88 9.90 -7.42
N SER A 127 14.97 9.96 -8.18
CA SER A 127 14.91 10.45 -9.55
C SER A 127 14.26 9.42 -10.47
N TYR A 128 13.64 9.91 -11.54
CA TYR A 128 13.20 9.08 -12.64
C TYR A 128 13.39 9.83 -13.96
N ILE A 129 13.53 9.06 -15.02
CA ILE A 129 13.81 9.57 -16.37
C ILE A 129 12.90 8.91 -17.41
N CYS A 130 12.88 9.47 -18.62
CA CYS A 130 12.48 8.78 -19.82
C CYS A 130 13.73 8.35 -20.60
N ASP A 131 13.87 7.06 -20.89
CA ASP A 131 15.02 6.49 -21.61
C ASP A 131 14.75 6.28 -23.11
N MET A 132 13.67 6.88 -23.62
CA MET A 132 13.40 6.84 -25.06
C MET A 132 14.47 7.62 -25.85
N PRO A 133 14.91 7.12 -27.01
CA PRO A 133 15.94 7.79 -27.80
C PRO A 133 15.60 9.25 -28.09
N GLY A 134 16.52 10.15 -27.78
CA GLY A 134 16.36 11.59 -27.99
C GLY A 134 15.51 12.33 -26.95
N HIS A 135 15.03 11.64 -25.92
CA HIS A 135 14.30 12.26 -24.82
C HIS A 135 15.26 12.62 -23.66
N GLN A 136 15.21 13.86 -23.21
CA GLN A 136 16.01 14.36 -22.08
C GLN A 136 15.07 14.78 -20.95
N MET A 137 14.25 13.83 -20.50
CA MET A 137 13.25 14.06 -19.48
C MET A 137 13.71 13.47 -18.15
N ALA A 138 13.68 14.27 -17.11
CA ALA A 138 13.96 13.84 -15.74
C ALA A 138 13.02 14.53 -14.77
N ALA A 139 12.68 13.88 -13.68
CA ALA A 139 11.89 14.43 -12.60
C ALA A 139 12.15 13.66 -11.29
N MET A 140 11.43 13.98 -10.23
CA MET A 140 11.72 13.47 -8.90
C MET A 140 10.44 13.11 -8.15
N ILE A 141 10.50 12.02 -7.41
CA ILE A 141 9.53 11.63 -6.39
C ILE A 141 10.20 11.80 -5.02
N VAL A 142 9.49 12.44 -4.10
CA VAL A 142 9.90 12.60 -2.71
C VAL A 142 8.98 11.79 -1.84
N VAL A 143 9.53 10.91 -1.02
CA VAL A 143 8.80 10.14 -0.01
C VAL A 143 9.12 10.75 1.36
N GLU A 144 8.13 11.31 2.02
CA GLU A 144 8.21 11.96 3.34
C GLU A 144 7.70 11.07 4.46
#